data_b570f0da0ab9cf493ff7f7fb4282b901
#
_entry.id   b570f0da0ab9cf493ff7f7fb4282b901
#
_cell.length_a   1.000
_cell.length_b   1.000
_cell.length_c   1.000
_cell.angle_alpha   90.00
_cell.angle_beta   90.00
_cell.angle_gamma   90.00
#
_symmetry.space_group_name_H-M   'P 1'
#
loop_
_entity.id
_entity.type
_entity.pdbx_description
1 polymer ?
#
loop_
_entity_poly.entity_id
_entity_poly.type
_entity_poly.pdbx_seq_one_letter_code
_entity_poly.pdbx_strand_id
1 'polypeptide(L)'
;MSSRTRRMTTAVAGAAAICTLAACSSGGSSSSAAGGTTSSPASTASASPSVSVVAGGSCSANATKVLFWAWVPGMGRAVTEFNKTHPNICVTQEDVGAGNPEYVAITNALKAGSGAPDVAEVEFDELPSFEVTKNVVNLVPYGANTYKSKFTTWAWDEVSQGSGVYAMPGDAGPMAFYYNTKELAKYGITPPTTWAEFATDAAKLHKANPNAYMTNFSAIDLQWVMSLMAQDNAWPFAYSGGSNVTINWTGPKQMAFASYWQNLLSAHEVNATTDVSATSFADLDKGIDASWLSSAWGPSYFAPDAKTSLGDWRAAPLPQWTAGANVAANWGGSTYPVFTQSKHPKEAAEFSEWLNATDASWNITKTAPSSLFPTYLPLLNDPSYKSITVPLSGSSTPGTQFTAAASQIQGVPWPPFMTEALTQSATVFAGVMNGKQTLQTAFKNFQTVLVNYAKAQGFTVSTG
;
A
#
# COMPACT_ATOMS: atom_id res chain seq x y z
N MET A 1 -24.66 53.43 -39.54
CA MET A 1 -24.65 54.32 -38.38
C MET A 1 -23.92 53.59 -37.27
N SER A 2 -22.59 53.75 -37.15
CA SER A 2 -21.80 54.66 -36.29
C SER A 2 -22.27 54.55 -34.84
N SER A 3 -21.51 54.18 -33.92
CA SER A 3 -20.18 54.39 -33.36
C SER A 3 -20.22 53.89 -31.90
N ARG A 4 -19.28 53.62 -31.11
CA ARG A 4 -17.87 53.97 -30.87
C ARG A 4 -17.33 53.16 -29.71
N THR A 5 -16.14 52.69 -29.90
CA THR A 5 -15.20 52.14 -28.92
C THR A 5 -14.93 53.04 -27.73
N ARG A 6 -14.82 52.49 -26.51
CA ARG A 6 -13.98 53.09 -25.45
C ARG A 6 -13.18 51.99 -24.73
N ARG A 7 -11.89 52.09 -24.88
CA ARG A 7 -10.87 51.38 -24.05
C ARG A 7 -10.69 52.20 -22.77
N MET A 8 -10.67 51.52 -21.62
CA MET A 8 -10.12 52.04 -20.39
C MET A 8 -8.95 51.16 -19.95
N THR A 9 -7.77 51.71 -19.99
CA THR A 9 -6.54 51.25 -19.37
C THR A 9 -6.53 51.66 -17.90
N THR A 10 -6.33 50.76 -16.99
CA THR A 10 -6.05 51.08 -15.58
C THR A 10 -4.67 50.49 -15.23
N ALA A 11 -3.77 51.38 -14.86
CA ALA A 11 -2.42 51.06 -14.36
C ALA A 11 -2.52 50.62 -12.88
N VAL A 12 -1.77 49.59 -12.53
CA VAL A 12 -1.59 49.18 -11.12
C VAL A 12 -0.13 49.54 -10.76
N ALA A 13 -0.01 50.40 -9.78
CA ALA A 13 1.26 50.79 -9.18
C ALA A 13 1.67 49.76 -8.12
N GLY A 14 2.88 49.25 -8.20
CA GLY A 14 3.48 48.43 -7.19
C GLY A 14 4.06 49.22 -6.04
N ALA A 15 3.84 48.75 -4.82
CA ALA A 15 4.55 49.20 -3.61
C ALA A 15 5.49 48.11 -3.14
N ALA A 16 6.78 48.37 -3.22
CA ALA A 16 7.82 47.53 -2.63
C ALA A 16 8.08 47.96 -1.20
N ALA A 17 7.94 47.09 -0.24
CA ALA A 17 8.39 47.31 1.13
C ALA A 17 9.80 46.72 1.33
N ILE A 18 10.73 47.59 1.66
CA ILE A 18 12.10 47.25 1.99
C ILE A 18 12.17 47.07 3.52
N CYS A 19 12.52 45.88 4.00
CA CYS A 19 12.95 45.67 5.39
C CYS A 19 14.46 45.64 5.45
N THR A 20 15.03 46.66 6.10
CA THR A 20 16.45 46.79 6.42
C THR A 20 16.78 45.98 7.69
N LEU A 21 17.71 45.06 7.59
CA LEU A 21 18.36 44.41 8.74
C LEU A 21 19.75 45.03 8.92
N ALA A 22 19.97 45.57 10.11
CA ALA A 22 21.26 46.10 10.56
C ALA A 22 22.23 44.97 10.88
N ALA A 23 23.43 45.04 10.30
CA ALA A 23 24.55 44.20 10.64
C ALA A 23 25.52 44.99 11.54
N CYS A 24 25.96 44.38 12.61
CA CYS A 24 27.12 44.86 13.39
C CYS A 24 28.37 44.11 12.95
N SER A 25 29.38 44.91 12.61
CA SER A 25 30.72 44.52 12.17
C SER A 25 31.73 44.35 13.28
N SER A 26 32.66 43.43 13.12
CA SER A 26 34.09 43.61 13.52
C SER A 26 34.91 42.64 12.68
N GLY A 27 35.75 43.01 11.86
CA GLY A 27 37.01 43.65 11.71
C GLY A 27 38.10 42.59 11.54
N GLY A 28 38.82 42.57 10.36
CA GLY A 28 40.05 41.79 10.19
C GLY A 28 40.46 41.64 8.74
N SER A 29 41.55 42.30 8.40
CA SER A 29 42.07 42.65 7.04
C SER A 29 42.75 41.51 6.27
N SER A 30 42.74 41.75 4.93
CA SER A 30 43.77 41.56 3.89
C SER A 30 43.88 40.22 3.17
N SER A 31 43.74 40.24 1.89
CA SER A 31 44.51 40.39 0.69
C SER A 31 44.02 39.54 -0.47
N SER A 32 44.09 40.18 -1.61
CA SER A 32 43.67 39.79 -2.95
C SER A 32 44.29 38.52 -3.52
N ALA A 33 43.49 37.74 -4.31
CA ALA A 33 43.90 37.22 -5.62
C ALA A 33 42.69 36.78 -6.43
N ALA A 34 42.61 37.16 -7.67
CA ALA A 34 41.58 36.86 -8.64
C ALA A 34 41.68 35.42 -9.19
N GLY A 35 40.54 34.82 -9.52
CA GLY A 35 40.52 33.58 -10.30
C GLY A 35 39.15 32.92 -10.36
N GLY A 36 38.46 33.06 -11.49
CA GLY A 36 37.63 32.07 -12.13
C GLY A 36 36.37 31.53 -11.42
N THR A 37 35.21 32.11 -11.76
CA THR A 37 33.91 31.56 -11.43
C THR A 37 33.56 30.36 -12.32
N THR A 38 33.55 29.16 -11.76
CA THR A 38 32.74 28.04 -12.26
C THR A 38 31.64 27.78 -11.23
N SER A 39 30.40 28.10 -11.59
CA SER A 39 29.22 27.79 -10.83
C SER A 39 28.93 26.28 -10.91
N SER A 40 29.22 25.56 -9.85
CA SER A 40 28.69 24.21 -9.66
C SER A 40 27.20 24.31 -9.30
N PRO A 41 26.34 23.40 -9.81
CA PRO A 41 24.95 23.35 -9.40
C PRO A 41 24.89 22.90 -7.94
N ALA A 42 24.08 23.61 -7.14
CA ALA A 42 23.79 23.26 -5.76
C ALA A 42 23.19 21.86 -5.73
N SER A 43 23.87 20.92 -5.08
CA SER A 43 23.28 19.65 -4.65
C SER A 43 22.12 19.98 -3.73
N THR A 44 20.91 19.68 -4.18
CA THR A 44 19.76 19.54 -3.29
C THR A 44 20.05 18.36 -2.38
N ALA A 45 20.44 18.63 -1.15
CA ALA A 45 20.51 17.63 -0.09
C ALA A 45 19.09 17.07 0.07
N SER A 46 18.88 15.81 -0.33
CA SER A 46 17.72 15.03 0.07
C SER A 46 17.66 15.06 1.60
N ALA A 47 16.58 15.61 2.14
CA ALA A 47 16.31 15.49 3.56
C ALA A 47 16.22 13.99 3.89
N SER A 48 17.09 13.52 4.78
CA SER A 48 16.96 12.19 5.35
C SER A 48 15.56 12.07 5.99
N PRO A 49 14.82 10.97 5.78
CA PRO A 49 13.54 10.79 6.46
C PRO A 49 13.74 10.91 7.98
N SER A 50 12.83 11.61 8.65
CA SER A 50 12.86 11.75 10.10
C SER A 50 12.48 10.40 10.72
N VAL A 51 13.46 9.69 11.26
CA VAL A 51 13.23 8.43 11.98
C VAL A 51 12.48 8.74 13.29
N SER A 52 11.28 8.18 13.44
CA SER A 52 10.50 8.25 14.68
C SER A 52 10.77 7.02 15.53
N VAL A 53 11.52 7.17 16.64
CA VAL A 53 11.73 6.07 17.59
C VAL A 53 10.47 5.89 18.42
N VAL A 54 9.79 4.77 18.26
CA VAL A 54 8.71 4.33 19.15
C VAL A 54 9.36 3.48 20.24
N ALA A 55 9.64 4.07 21.40
CA ALA A 55 10.32 3.36 22.49
C ALA A 55 9.50 2.16 22.95
N GLY A 56 10.06 0.96 22.82
CA GLY A 56 9.62 -0.22 23.56
C GLY A 56 9.88 -0.01 25.07
N GLY A 57 9.08 -0.62 25.97
CA GLY A 57 9.19 -0.47 27.41
C GLY A 57 10.59 -0.74 28.00
N SER A 58 10.75 -0.58 29.30
CA SER A 58 12.04 -0.76 30.00
C SER A 58 12.58 -2.19 29.81
N CYS A 59 13.75 -2.29 29.18
CA CYS A 59 14.43 -3.55 28.96
C CYS A 59 15.54 -3.79 30.03
N SER A 60 15.88 -5.06 30.25
CA SER A 60 17.07 -5.45 31.01
C SER A 60 18.34 -4.86 30.38
N ALA A 61 19.28 -4.41 31.18
CA ALA A 61 20.56 -3.88 30.70
C ALA A 61 21.35 -4.88 29.84
N ASN A 62 21.19 -6.17 30.09
CA ASN A 62 21.88 -7.26 29.39
C ASN A 62 21.04 -7.91 28.31
N ALA A 63 19.85 -7.38 27.98
CA ALA A 63 19.00 -7.92 26.94
C ALA A 63 19.63 -7.78 25.55
N THR A 64 19.48 -8.81 24.73
CA THR A 64 19.82 -8.74 23.31
C THR A 64 18.98 -7.69 22.61
N LYS A 65 19.61 -6.78 21.88
CA LYS A 65 18.92 -5.70 21.18
C LYS A 65 18.47 -6.18 19.81
N VAL A 66 17.20 -5.94 19.48
CA VAL A 66 16.59 -6.23 18.19
C VAL A 66 15.97 -4.95 17.64
N LEU A 67 16.41 -4.51 16.48
CA LEU A 67 15.85 -3.35 15.77
C LEU A 67 14.71 -3.81 14.85
N PHE A 68 13.55 -3.20 15.02
CA PHE A 68 12.35 -3.48 14.25
C PHE A 68 11.87 -2.22 13.52
N TRP A 69 11.76 -2.27 12.20
CA TRP A 69 11.14 -1.20 11.42
C TRP A 69 9.70 -1.58 11.07
N ALA A 70 8.76 -0.67 11.31
CA ALA A 70 7.36 -0.87 10.98
C ALA A 70 6.60 0.46 11.01
N TRP A 71 5.69 0.64 10.06
CA TRP A 71 4.86 1.84 9.92
C TRP A 71 3.43 1.67 10.45
N VAL A 72 2.94 0.47 10.69
CA VAL A 72 1.56 0.27 11.17
C VAL A 72 1.35 0.99 12.50
N PRO A 73 0.35 1.91 12.57
CA PRO A 73 0.09 2.66 13.78
C PRO A 73 -0.21 1.75 14.98
N GLY A 74 0.40 2.04 16.13
CA GLY A 74 0.16 1.31 17.37
C GLY A 74 0.89 -0.02 17.51
N MET A 75 1.78 -0.39 16.59
CA MET A 75 2.62 -1.58 16.66
C MET A 75 3.51 -1.57 17.93
N GLY A 76 3.94 -0.39 18.39
CA GLY A 76 4.70 -0.24 19.62
C GLY A 76 4.02 -0.79 20.88
N ARG A 77 2.69 -0.99 20.87
CA ARG A 77 1.99 -1.67 21.96
C ARG A 77 2.35 -3.16 22.02
N ALA A 78 2.45 -3.81 20.86
CA ALA A 78 2.90 -5.20 20.78
C ALA A 78 4.37 -5.32 21.18
N VAL A 79 5.23 -4.41 20.72
CA VAL A 79 6.64 -4.34 21.13
C VAL A 79 6.78 -4.18 22.65
N THR A 80 5.98 -3.32 23.27
CA THR A 80 5.97 -3.12 24.72
C THR A 80 5.60 -4.40 25.46
N GLU A 81 4.57 -5.12 25.02
CA GLU A 81 4.15 -6.39 25.64
C GLU A 81 5.18 -7.50 25.42
N PHE A 82 5.80 -7.56 24.23
CA PHE A 82 6.90 -8.50 23.99
C PHE A 82 8.05 -8.25 24.96
N ASN A 83 8.55 -7.04 25.05
CA ASN A 83 9.67 -6.69 25.94
C ASN A 83 9.40 -6.98 27.42
N LYS A 84 8.15 -6.85 27.85
CA LYS A 84 7.71 -7.17 29.22
C LYS A 84 7.74 -8.67 29.50
N THR A 85 7.38 -9.49 28.52
CA THR A 85 7.25 -10.95 28.65
C THR A 85 8.54 -11.69 28.28
N HIS A 86 9.47 -11.04 27.56
CA HIS A 86 10.74 -11.59 27.10
C HIS A 86 11.94 -10.78 27.62
N PRO A 87 12.26 -10.79 28.92
CA PRO A 87 13.20 -9.87 29.55
C PRO A 87 14.64 -9.95 29.03
N ASN A 88 14.97 -11.03 28.30
CA ASN A 88 16.30 -11.24 27.71
C ASN A 88 16.42 -10.67 26.27
N ILE A 89 15.32 -10.20 25.67
CA ILE A 89 15.27 -9.60 24.34
C ILE A 89 14.68 -8.20 24.47
N CYS A 90 15.29 -7.22 23.83
CA CYS A 90 14.83 -5.85 23.82
C CYS A 90 14.59 -5.37 22.39
N VAL A 91 13.34 -5.36 21.98
CA VAL A 91 12.95 -4.84 20.68
C VAL A 91 12.75 -3.33 20.76
N THR A 92 13.34 -2.60 19.81
CA THR A 92 13.08 -1.17 19.59
C THR A 92 12.42 -1.02 18.23
N GLN A 93 11.25 -0.37 18.17
CA GLN A 93 10.59 -0.05 16.91
C GLN A 93 11.02 1.33 16.43
N GLU A 94 11.28 1.42 15.13
CA GLU A 94 11.46 2.67 14.39
C GLU A 94 10.50 2.72 13.21
N ASP A 95 9.98 3.91 12.89
CA ASP A 95 9.22 4.20 11.68
C ASP A 95 10.10 5.07 10.77
N VAL A 96 10.47 4.52 9.62
CA VAL A 96 11.34 5.14 8.60
C VAL A 96 10.56 5.52 7.34
N GLY A 97 9.23 5.37 7.37
CA GLY A 97 8.30 5.61 6.28
C GLY A 97 7.52 4.36 5.91
N ALA A 98 6.41 4.51 5.22
CA ALA A 98 5.51 3.42 4.87
C ALA A 98 5.72 2.95 3.42
N GLY A 99 5.73 1.64 3.20
CA GLY A 99 5.84 1.04 1.87
C GLY A 99 7.17 1.35 1.18
N ASN A 100 7.13 1.81 -0.07
CA ASN A 100 8.33 2.04 -0.88
C ASN A 100 9.45 2.87 -0.21
N PRO A 101 9.20 3.96 0.54
CA PRO A 101 10.23 4.63 1.34
C PRO A 101 11.00 3.72 2.28
N GLU A 102 10.33 2.82 3.01
CA GLU A 102 10.98 1.86 3.89
C GLU A 102 11.80 0.84 3.10
N TYR A 103 11.28 0.29 2.00
CA TYR A 103 12.01 -0.67 1.16
C TYR A 103 13.28 -0.09 0.55
N VAL A 104 13.24 1.18 0.16
CA VAL A 104 14.43 1.92 -0.31
C VAL A 104 15.44 2.08 0.82
N ALA A 105 15.00 2.43 2.03
CA ALA A 105 15.87 2.57 3.20
C ALA A 105 16.52 1.23 3.59
N ILE A 106 15.76 0.13 3.64
CA ILE A 106 16.26 -1.23 3.86
C ILE A 106 17.30 -1.59 2.81
N THR A 107 16.97 -1.41 1.52
CA THR A 107 17.86 -1.75 0.40
C THR A 107 19.18 -0.99 0.48
N ASN A 108 19.14 0.29 0.83
CA ASN A 108 20.35 1.12 0.98
C ASN A 108 21.21 0.67 2.16
N ALA A 109 20.60 0.34 3.31
CA ALA A 109 21.30 -0.17 4.47
C ALA A 109 21.93 -1.54 4.20
N LEU A 110 21.22 -2.44 3.51
CA LEU A 110 21.75 -3.74 3.08
C LEU A 110 22.95 -3.59 2.14
N LYS A 111 22.88 -2.70 1.15
CA LYS A 111 23.99 -2.39 0.24
C LYS A 111 25.19 -1.77 0.96
N ALA A 112 24.95 -0.93 1.96
CA ALA A 112 26.01 -0.32 2.78
C ALA A 112 26.68 -1.31 3.73
N GLY A 113 26.10 -2.50 3.92
CA GLY A 113 26.62 -3.53 4.83
C GLY A 113 26.37 -3.23 6.30
N SER A 114 25.56 -2.20 6.62
CA SER A 114 25.23 -1.81 8.01
C SER A 114 23.99 -0.93 8.05
N GLY A 115 23.29 -0.94 9.21
CA GLY A 115 22.13 -0.08 9.47
C GLY A 115 20.79 -0.66 9.03
N ALA A 116 20.76 -1.90 8.48
CA ALA A 116 19.50 -2.58 8.23
C ALA A 116 18.86 -3.02 9.58
N PRO A 117 17.52 -3.07 9.66
CA PRO A 117 16.84 -3.61 10.83
C PRO A 117 17.11 -5.11 10.96
N ASP A 118 16.89 -5.66 12.17
CA ASP A 118 16.88 -7.10 12.39
C ASP A 118 15.61 -7.72 11.81
N VAL A 119 14.47 -7.06 12.03
CA VAL A 119 13.13 -7.41 11.50
C VAL A 119 12.52 -6.16 10.88
N ALA A 120 11.79 -6.30 9.78
CA ALA A 120 10.96 -5.21 9.27
C ALA A 120 9.57 -5.69 8.86
N GLU A 121 8.65 -4.73 8.80
CA GLU A 121 7.39 -4.88 8.11
C GLU A 121 7.65 -4.80 6.60
N VAL A 122 7.31 -5.84 5.86
CA VAL A 122 7.49 -5.94 4.41
C VAL A 122 6.24 -6.53 3.81
N GLU A 123 5.61 -5.83 2.88
CA GLU A 123 4.43 -6.37 2.21
C GLU A 123 4.76 -7.64 1.41
N PHE A 124 3.75 -8.50 1.19
CA PHE A 124 3.93 -9.78 0.49
C PHE A 124 4.55 -9.59 -0.90
N ASP A 125 4.21 -8.53 -1.60
CA ASP A 125 4.71 -8.25 -2.95
C ASP A 125 6.20 -7.88 -2.99
N GLU A 126 6.75 -7.34 -1.91
CA GLU A 126 8.15 -6.93 -1.83
C GLU A 126 9.08 -8.02 -1.29
N LEU A 127 8.56 -9.00 -0.57
CA LEU A 127 9.39 -10.08 0.00
C LEU A 127 10.27 -10.79 -1.04
N PRO A 128 9.80 -11.14 -2.25
CA PRO A 128 10.62 -11.77 -3.28
C PRO A 128 11.84 -10.94 -3.72
N SER A 129 11.78 -9.61 -3.62
CA SER A 129 12.91 -8.72 -3.94
C SER A 129 14.08 -8.92 -2.96
N PHE A 130 13.77 -9.19 -1.71
CA PHE A 130 14.78 -9.50 -0.68
C PHE A 130 15.22 -10.97 -0.70
N GLU A 131 14.34 -11.89 -1.10
CA GLU A 131 14.69 -13.31 -1.27
C GLU A 131 15.68 -13.54 -2.41
N VAL A 132 15.45 -12.95 -3.59
CA VAL A 132 16.32 -13.11 -4.77
C VAL A 132 17.71 -12.57 -4.52
N THR A 133 17.83 -11.53 -3.70
CA THR A 133 19.11 -10.94 -3.28
C THR A 133 19.73 -11.64 -2.05
N LYS A 134 19.07 -12.67 -1.51
CA LYS A 134 19.50 -13.45 -0.33
C LYS A 134 19.71 -12.56 0.91
N ASN A 135 18.91 -11.54 1.06
CA ASN A 135 19.00 -10.60 2.16
C ASN A 135 18.09 -10.98 3.36
N VAL A 136 17.26 -12.00 3.20
CA VAL A 136 16.37 -12.51 4.26
C VAL A 136 16.80 -13.91 4.72
N VAL A 137 16.59 -14.16 6.01
CA VAL A 137 16.98 -15.39 6.68
C VAL A 137 15.93 -16.47 6.46
N ASN A 138 16.35 -17.71 6.18
CA ASN A 138 15.44 -18.86 6.25
C ASN A 138 15.08 -19.14 7.72
N LEU A 139 13.82 -19.00 8.07
CA LEU A 139 13.30 -19.15 9.44
C LEU A 139 13.04 -20.60 9.87
N VAL A 140 13.12 -21.57 8.95
CA VAL A 140 12.90 -22.99 9.27
C VAL A 140 13.83 -23.51 10.39
N PRO A 141 15.13 -23.16 10.43
CA PRO A 141 16.02 -23.57 11.54
C PRO A 141 15.64 -22.96 12.90
N TYR A 142 14.83 -21.92 12.91
CA TYR A 142 14.37 -21.23 14.13
C TYR A 142 12.99 -21.67 14.59
N GLY A 143 12.29 -22.51 13.81
CA GLY A 143 11.03 -23.12 14.24
C GLY A 143 9.79 -22.69 13.44
N ALA A 144 9.94 -21.84 12.42
CA ALA A 144 8.80 -21.29 11.67
C ALA A 144 7.80 -22.33 11.16
N ASN A 145 8.28 -23.49 10.69
CA ASN A 145 7.40 -24.56 10.19
C ASN A 145 6.37 -25.08 11.21
N THR A 146 6.61 -24.91 12.52
CA THR A 146 5.66 -25.32 13.56
C THR A 146 4.37 -24.49 13.55
N TYR A 147 4.42 -23.32 12.91
CA TYR A 147 3.30 -22.39 12.82
C TYR A 147 2.49 -22.53 11.51
N LYS A 148 2.95 -23.31 10.52
CA LYS A 148 2.31 -23.43 9.21
C LYS A 148 0.79 -23.62 9.29
N SER A 149 0.32 -24.54 10.15
CA SER A 149 -1.11 -24.83 10.30
C SER A 149 -1.93 -23.73 10.98
N LYS A 150 -1.28 -22.68 11.48
CA LYS A 150 -1.93 -21.54 12.11
C LYS A 150 -2.24 -20.39 11.15
N PHE A 151 -1.79 -20.48 9.89
CA PHE A 151 -1.98 -19.43 8.90
C PHE A 151 -2.84 -19.90 7.73
N THR A 152 -3.43 -18.94 7.01
CA THR A 152 -4.09 -19.21 5.74
C THR A 152 -3.08 -19.78 4.76
N THR A 153 -3.51 -20.74 3.92
CA THR A 153 -2.60 -21.43 3.00
C THR A 153 -1.89 -20.47 2.07
N TRP A 154 -2.63 -19.53 1.47
CA TRP A 154 -2.05 -18.57 0.53
C TRP A 154 -0.96 -17.69 1.17
N ALA A 155 -1.19 -17.19 2.40
CA ALA A 155 -0.22 -16.33 3.08
C ALA A 155 1.04 -17.12 3.47
N TRP A 156 0.90 -18.38 3.85
CA TRP A 156 2.05 -19.24 4.11
C TRP A 156 2.83 -19.57 2.85
N ASP A 157 2.13 -19.80 1.75
CA ASP A 157 2.77 -20.13 0.46
C ASP A 157 3.54 -18.92 -0.09
N GLU A 158 3.03 -17.69 0.09
CA GLU A 158 3.70 -16.45 -0.37
C GLU A 158 4.95 -16.08 0.44
N VAL A 159 5.14 -16.60 1.66
CA VAL A 159 6.38 -16.42 2.44
C VAL A 159 7.32 -17.60 2.33
N SER A 160 6.98 -18.60 1.50
CA SER A 160 7.70 -19.86 1.37
C SER A 160 8.28 -20.02 -0.03
N GLN A 161 9.55 -20.43 -0.12
CA GLN A 161 10.18 -20.77 -1.40
C GLN A 161 10.94 -22.09 -1.26
N GLY A 162 10.58 -23.10 -2.05
CA GLY A 162 11.15 -24.45 -1.94
C GLY A 162 10.86 -25.06 -0.57
N SER A 163 11.90 -25.36 0.21
CA SER A 163 11.78 -25.85 1.59
C SER A 163 12.00 -24.77 2.65
N GLY A 164 12.23 -23.51 2.24
CA GLY A 164 12.48 -22.37 3.12
C GLY A 164 11.22 -21.60 3.45
N VAL A 165 11.24 -20.89 4.59
CA VAL A 165 10.27 -19.91 5.02
C VAL A 165 11.04 -18.61 5.30
N TYR A 166 10.73 -17.52 4.63
CA TYR A 166 11.58 -16.33 4.64
C TYR A 166 10.99 -15.14 5.40
N ALA A 167 9.73 -15.26 5.82
CA ALA A 167 9.07 -14.30 6.72
C ALA A 167 7.99 -15.02 7.54
N MET A 168 7.52 -14.40 8.63
CA MET A 168 6.24 -14.77 9.22
C MET A 168 5.13 -14.00 8.52
N PRO A 169 4.02 -14.64 8.10
CA PRO A 169 2.87 -13.92 7.58
C PRO A 169 2.25 -13.06 8.68
N GLY A 170 1.92 -11.83 8.36
CA GLY A 170 1.24 -10.92 9.29
C GLY A 170 -0.23 -10.75 8.95
N ASP A 171 -0.59 -9.57 8.52
CA ASP A 171 -1.95 -9.21 8.17
C ASP A 171 -2.25 -9.40 6.68
N ALA A 172 -3.51 -9.21 6.32
CA ALA A 172 -4.03 -9.26 4.96
C ALA A 172 -4.91 -8.06 4.67
N GLY A 173 -5.10 -7.79 3.40
CA GLY A 173 -6.00 -6.75 2.92
C GLY A 173 -7.16 -7.31 2.09
N PRO A 174 -8.03 -8.22 2.62
CA PRO A 174 -9.18 -8.67 1.85
C PRO A 174 -10.04 -7.47 1.45
N MET A 175 -10.35 -7.37 0.15
CA MET A 175 -11.10 -6.24 -0.38
C MET A 175 -12.61 -6.43 -0.29
N ALA A 176 -13.31 -5.33 -0.18
CA ALA A 176 -14.76 -5.26 -0.21
C ALA A 176 -15.25 -4.06 -1.04
N PHE A 177 -16.49 -4.12 -1.44
CA PHE A 177 -17.25 -3.00 -1.97
C PHE A 177 -17.84 -2.22 -0.79
N TYR A 178 -17.14 -1.17 -0.35
CA TYR A 178 -17.70 -0.21 0.59
C TYR A 178 -18.64 0.74 -0.14
N TYR A 179 -19.79 1.01 0.44
CA TYR A 179 -20.76 1.91 -0.16
C TYR A 179 -21.44 2.79 0.88
N ASN A 180 -21.69 4.03 0.51
CA ASN A 180 -22.50 4.93 1.31
C ASN A 180 -23.98 4.62 1.06
N THR A 181 -24.67 4.15 2.09
CA THR A 181 -26.08 3.72 1.99
C THR A 181 -27.01 4.85 1.56
N LYS A 182 -26.74 6.09 1.98
CA LYS A 182 -27.54 7.25 1.61
C LYS A 182 -27.33 7.65 0.17
N GLU A 183 -26.08 7.60 -0.30
CA GLU A 183 -25.75 7.96 -1.68
C GLU A 183 -26.35 6.97 -2.67
N LEU A 184 -26.15 5.66 -2.47
CA LEU A 184 -26.74 4.66 -3.36
C LEU A 184 -28.29 4.73 -3.36
N ALA A 185 -28.91 4.95 -2.19
CA ALA A 185 -30.35 5.06 -2.06
C ALA A 185 -30.95 6.23 -2.87
N LYS A 186 -30.24 7.37 -3.00
CA LYS A 186 -30.68 8.53 -3.83
C LYS A 186 -30.96 8.11 -5.28
N TYR A 187 -30.21 7.14 -5.79
CA TYR A 187 -30.31 6.68 -7.19
C TYR A 187 -31.06 5.36 -7.31
N GLY A 188 -31.58 4.82 -6.20
CA GLY A 188 -32.25 3.50 -6.19
C GLY A 188 -31.30 2.39 -6.64
N ILE A 189 -30.04 2.43 -6.18
CA ILE A 189 -29.00 1.43 -6.43
C ILE A 189 -28.85 0.57 -5.20
N THR A 190 -28.80 -0.74 -5.39
CA THR A 190 -28.35 -1.72 -4.39
C THR A 190 -26.91 -2.13 -4.70
N PRO A 191 -26.10 -2.59 -3.71
CA PRO A 191 -24.76 -3.04 -4.00
C PRO A 191 -24.72 -4.06 -5.14
N PRO A 192 -23.97 -3.79 -6.23
CA PRO A 192 -23.91 -4.67 -7.39
C PRO A 192 -23.19 -5.98 -7.02
N THR A 193 -23.70 -7.09 -7.56
CA THR A 193 -23.13 -8.44 -7.34
C THR A 193 -22.17 -8.86 -8.44
N THR A 194 -22.24 -8.20 -9.58
CA THR A 194 -21.36 -8.43 -10.73
C THR A 194 -20.77 -7.12 -11.26
N TRP A 195 -19.60 -7.21 -11.93
CA TRP A 195 -19.00 -6.05 -12.59
C TRP A 195 -19.87 -5.53 -13.76
N ALA A 196 -20.72 -6.36 -14.34
CA ALA A 196 -21.69 -5.93 -15.35
C ALA A 196 -22.81 -5.08 -14.72
N GLU A 197 -23.33 -5.46 -13.55
CA GLU A 197 -24.26 -4.64 -12.77
C GLU A 197 -23.60 -3.34 -12.30
N PHE A 198 -22.35 -3.41 -11.81
CA PHE A 198 -21.58 -2.24 -11.42
C PHE A 198 -21.51 -1.20 -12.55
N ALA A 199 -21.17 -1.60 -13.77
CA ALA A 199 -21.12 -0.69 -14.92
C ALA A 199 -22.49 -0.10 -15.26
N THR A 200 -23.56 -0.90 -15.17
CA THR A 200 -24.93 -0.44 -15.40
C THR A 200 -25.34 0.61 -14.35
N ASP A 201 -25.02 0.37 -13.10
CA ASP A 201 -25.33 1.26 -11.99
C ASP A 201 -24.47 2.54 -12.01
N ALA A 202 -23.21 2.44 -12.44
CA ALA A 202 -22.33 3.58 -12.64
C ALA A 202 -22.88 4.51 -13.71
N ALA A 203 -23.32 3.98 -14.86
CA ALA A 203 -23.99 4.75 -15.92
C ALA A 203 -25.30 5.38 -15.44
N LYS A 204 -26.12 4.66 -14.67
CA LYS A 204 -27.37 5.15 -14.08
C LYS A 204 -27.12 6.33 -13.13
N LEU A 205 -26.13 6.20 -12.23
CA LEU A 205 -25.75 7.23 -11.26
C LEU A 205 -25.26 8.48 -11.97
N HIS A 206 -24.28 8.33 -12.89
CA HIS A 206 -23.69 9.46 -13.62
C HIS A 206 -24.72 10.19 -14.50
N LYS A 207 -25.64 9.45 -15.14
CA LYS A 207 -26.75 10.05 -15.89
C LYS A 207 -27.67 10.89 -15.02
N ALA A 208 -27.92 10.47 -13.77
CA ALA A 208 -28.76 11.19 -12.82
C ALA A 208 -28.05 12.41 -12.21
N ASN A 209 -26.74 12.29 -11.99
CA ASN A 209 -25.88 13.36 -11.46
C ASN A 209 -24.48 13.30 -12.10
N PRO A 210 -24.18 14.12 -13.12
CA PRO A 210 -22.87 14.13 -13.78
C PRO A 210 -21.67 14.51 -12.89
N ASN A 211 -21.90 14.98 -11.68
CA ASN A 211 -20.85 15.31 -10.71
C ASN A 211 -20.65 14.20 -9.65
N ALA A 212 -21.35 13.09 -9.77
CA ALA A 212 -21.20 11.95 -8.89
C ALA A 212 -20.70 10.73 -9.68
N TYR A 213 -19.93 9.90 -9.01
CA TYR A 213 -19.28 8.73 -9.56
C TYR A 213 -19.61 7.49 -8.72
N MET A 214 -19.58 6.33 -9.36
CA MET A 214 -19.80 5.08 -8.64
C MET A 214 -18.68 4.81 -7.64
N THR A 215 -17.44 5.04 -8.04
CA THR A 215 -16.22 4.92 -7.22
C THR A 215 -15.08 5.73 -7.83
N ASN A 216 -13.97 5.89 -7.14
CA ASN A 216 -12.71 6.32 -7.73
C ASN A 216 -12.01 5.17 -8.48
N PHE A 217 -11.10 5.52 -9.40
CA PHE A 217 -10.16 4.60 -10.04
C PHE A 217 -8.77 5.23 -10.06
N SER A 218 -7.84 4.64 -9.33
CA SER A 218 -6.45 5.10 -9.24
C SER A 218 -5.55 4.21 -10.10
N ALA A 219 -5.32 4.60 -11.36
CA ALA A 219 -4.45 3.84 -12.26
C ALA A 219 -2.99 3.80 -11.77
N ILE A 220 -2.55 4.80 -10.98
CA ILE A 220 -1.18 4.89 -10.45
C ILE A 220 -0.97 4.05 -9.19
N ASP A 221 -2.03 3.57 -8.55
CA ASP A 221 -1.94 2.60 -7.47
C ASP A 221 -1.85 1.19 -8.05
N LEU A 222 -0.62 0.75 -8.31
CA LEU A 222 -0.36 -0.51 -8.96
C LEU A 222 -0.87 -1.71 -8.16
N GLN A 223 -0.67 -1.69 -6.84
CA GLN A 223 -1.10 -2.79 -5.96
C GLN A 223 -2.62 -2.94 -5.99
N TRP A 224 -3.36 -1.83 -5.94
CA TRP A 224 -4.82 -1.83 -6.04
C TRP A 224 -5.30 -2.36 -7.40
N VAL A 225 -4.70 -1.88 -8.51
CA VAL A 225 -5.03 -2.37 -9.87
C VAL A 225 -4.76 -3.87 -9.99
N MET A 226 -3.58 -4.33 -9.52
CA MET A 226 -3.19 -5.74 -9.59
C MET A 226 -4.09 -6.62 -8.72
N SER A 227 -4.55 -6.14 -7.57
CA SER A 227 -5.49 -6.87 -6.70
C SER A 227 -6.82 -7.13 -7.40
N LEU A 228 -7.37 -6.13 -8.10
CA LEU A 228 -8.57 -6.31 -8.92
C LEU A 228 -8.33 -7.20 -10.15
N MET A 229 -7.12 -7.15 -10.74
CA MET A 229 -6.73 -8.07 -11.81
C MET A 229 -6.63 -9.52 -11.31
N ALA A 230 -6.13 -9.74 -10.09
CA ALA A 230 -6.06 -11.06 -9.47
C ALA A 230 -7.46 -11.67 -9.30
N GLN A 231 -8.46 -10.87 -8.90
CA GLN A 231 -9.85 -11.31 -8.81
C GLN A 231 -10.42 -11.80 -10.16
N ASP A 232 -9.98 -11.22 -11.28
CA ASP A 232 -10.36 -11.63 -12.66
C ASP A 232 -9.51 -12.81 -13.17
N ASN A 233 -8.59 -13.33 -12.35
CA ASN A 233 -7.56 -14.26 -12.82
C ASN A 233 -6.79 -13.70 -14.04
N ALA A 234 -6.53 -12.39 -14.01
CA ALA A 234 -5.78 -11.61 -14.99
C ALA A 234 -4.40 -11.22 -14.45
N TRP A 235 -3.81 -12.07 -13.60
CA TRP A 235 -2.53 -11.82 -12.97
C TRP A 235 -1.43 -11.69 -14.01
N PRO A 236 -0.60 -10.62 -13.98
CA PRO A 236 0.33 -10.34 -15.07
C PRO A 236 1.71 -10.96 -14.90
N PHE A 237 1.96 -11.71 -13.83
CA PHE A 237 3.28 -12.29 -13.55
C PHE A 237 3.22 -13.80 -13.32
N ALA A 238 4.33 -14.50 -13.64
CA ALA A 238 4.62 -15.81 -13.10
C ALA A 238 6.09 -15.84 -12.66
N TYR A 239 6.31 -16.21 -11.40
CA TYR A 239 7.63 -16.33 -10.80
C TYR A 239 7.58 -17.42 -9.72
N SER A 240 8.59 -18.29 -9.72
CA SER A 240 8.70 -19.39 -8.74
C SER A 240 10.12 -19.51 -8.17
N GLY A 241 10.86 -18.40 -8.20
CA GLY A 241 12.27 -18.37 -7.85
C GLY A 241 13.21 -18.51 -9.04
N GLY A 242 14.50 -18.26 -8.81
CA GLY A 242 15.55 -18.32 -9.83
C GLY A 242 15.54 -17.15 -10.81
N SER A 243 15.95 -17.41 -12.06
CA SER A 243 16.14 -16.36 -13.07
C SER A 243 15.04 -16.26 -14.12
N ASN A 244 14.02 -17.11 -14.06
CA ASN A 244 12.94 -17.10 -15.05
C ASN A 244 11.74 -16.31 -14.52
N VAL A 245 11.23 -15.35 -15.31
CA VAL A 245 10.03 -14.58 -14.99
C VAL A 245 9.14 -14.44 -16.22
N THR A 246 7.82 -14.54 -16.02
CA THR A 246 6.84 -14.16 -17.04
C THR A 246 6.28 -12.79 -16.70
N ILE A 247 6.20 -11.90 -17.70
CA ILE A 247 5.60 -10.57 -17.61
C ILE A 247 4.56 -10.46 -18.71
N ASN A 248 3.27 -10.49 -18.35
CA ASN A 248 2.16 -10.52 -19.30
C ASN A 248 1.07 -9.49 -18.97
N TRP A 249 1.33 -8.23 -19.24
CA TRP A 249 0.36 -7.13 -19.12
C TRP A 249 -0.54 -6.99 -20.36
N THR A 250 -0.23 -7.70 -21.45
CA THR A 250 -0.92 -7.55 -22.74
C THR A 250 -1.69 -8.79 -23.17
N GLY A 251 -1.80 -9.77 -22.31
CA GLY A 251 -2.62 -10.95 -22.56
C GLY A 251 -4.12 -10.62 -22.68
N PRO A 252 -4.92 -11.54 -23.24
CA PRO A 252 -6.34 -11.29 -23.49
C PRO A 252 -7.13 -10.85 -22.25
N LYS A 253 -6.90 -11.46 -21.08
CA LYS A 253 -7.57 -11.11 -19.82
C LYS A 253 -7.15 -9.75 -19.31
N GLN A 254 -5.84 -9.45 -19.31
CA GLN A 254 -5.29 -8.18 -18.91
C GLN A 254 -5.86 -7.04 -19.77
N MET A 255 -5.92 -7.26 -21.07
CA MET A 255 -6.50 -6.27 -22.01
C MET A 255 -8.01 -6.14 -21.88
N ALA A 256 -8.74 -7.21 -21.53
CA ALA A 256 -10.17 -7.14 -21.22
C ALA A 256 -10.42 -6.31 -19.94
N PHE A 257 -9.67 -6.56 -18.89
CA PHE A 257 -9.68 -5.76 -17.65
C PHE A 257 -9.41 -4.27 -17.95
N ALA A 258 -8.33 -3.98 -18.68
CA ALA A 258 -8.00 -2.61 -19.06
C ALA A 258 -9.12 -1.96 -19.89
N SER A 259 -9.79 -2.71 -20.77
CA SER A 259 -10.89 -2.18 -21.58
C SER A 259 -12.13 -1.88 -20.75
N TYR A 260 -12.46 -2.73 -19.78
CA TYR A 260 -13.58 -2.51 -18.87
C TYR A 260 -13.43 -1.18 -18.11
N TRP A 261 -12.31 -0.99 -17.43
CA TRP A 261 -12.07 0.22 -16.65
C TRP A 261 -11.90 1.47 -17.53
N GLN A 262 -11.26 1.32 -18.70
CA GLN A 262 -11.16 2.44 -19.65
C GLN A 262 -12.53 2.92 -20.15
N ASN A 263 -13.48 2.02 -20.36
CA ASN A 263 -14.84 2.40 -20.78
C ASN A 263 -15.51 3.26 -19.68
N LEU A 264 -15.42 2.86 -18.41
CA LEU A 264 -15.96 3.62 -17.30
C LEU A 264 -15.28 5.00 -17.13
N LEU A 265 -13.94 5.05 -17.27
CA LEU A 265 -13.19 6.30 -17.26
C LEU A 265 -13.59 7.23 -18.41
N SER A 266 -13.73 6.69 -19.62
CA SER A 266 -14.09 7.47 -20.82
C SER A 266 -15.51 8.00 -20.78
N ALA A 267 -16.41 7.29 -20.09
CA ALA A 267 -17.80 7.69 -19.86
C ALA A 267 -17.95 8.62 -18.64
N HIS A 268 -16.87 8.90 -17.91
CA HIS A 268 -16.88 9.65 -16.63
C HIS A 268 -17.79 9.00 -15.57
N GLU A 269 -17.89 7.68 -15.57
CA GLU A 269 -18.70 6.91 -14.63
C GLU A 269 -17.93 6.53 -13.36
N VAL A 270 -16.60 6.67 -13.41
CA VAL A 270 -15.68 6.54 -12.27
C VAL A 270 -14.76 7.77 -12.21
N ASN A 271 -14.38 8.14 -10.99
CA ASN A 271 -13.56 9.32 -10.70
C ASN A 271 -12.06 8.98 -10.83
N ALA A 272 -11.34 9.61 -11.74
CA ALA A 272 -9.89 9.43 -11.90
C ALA A 272 -9.13 10.18 -10.80
N THR A 273 -9.18 9.68 -9.57
CA THR A 273 -8.57 10.30 -8.38
C THR A 273 -7.62 9.32 -7.71
N THR A 274 -6.45 9.83 -7.23
CA THR A 274 -5.49 9.03 -6.46
C THR A 274 -6.17 8.50 -5.21
N ASP A 275 -6.10 7.19 -4.99
CA ASP A 275 -6.67 6.55 -3.83
C ASP A 275 -5.89 6.88 -2.54
N VAL A 276 -6.51 6.64 -1.38
CA VAL A 276 -5.94 6.90 -0.04
C VAL A 276 -5.28 8.29 0.02
N SER A 277 -6.01 9.32 -0.41
CA SER A 277 -5.56 10.70 -0.44
C SER A 277 -6.58 11.65 0.22
N ALA A 278 -6.13 12.82 0.63
CA ALA A 278 -7.04 13.83 1.18
C ALA A 278 -8.17 14.20 0.19
N THR A 279 -7.90 14.14 -1.12
CA THR A 279 -8.91 14.43 -2.15
C THR A 279 -9.92 13.28 -2.23
N SER A 280 -9.48 12.03 -2.34
CA SER A 280 -10.39 10.88 -2.41
C SER A 280 -11.25 10.75 -1.14
N PHE A 281 -10.67 10.97 0.04
CA PHE A 281 -11.42 10.95 1.29
C PHE A 281 -12.45 12.09 1.37
N ALA A 282 -12.11 13.29 0.85
CA ALA A 282 -13.07 14.38 0.77
C ALA A 282 -14.20 14.09 -0.22
N ASP A 283 -13.92 13.43 -1.34
CA ASP A 283 -14.91 13.02 -2.34
C ASP A 283 -15.85 11.93 -1.79
N LEU A 284 -15.32 10.96 -1.05
CA LEU A 284 -16.10 9.96 -0.33
C LEU A 284 -17.00 10.59 0.75
N ASP A 285 -16.45 11.49 1.58
CA ASP A 285 -17.21 12.14 2.66
C ASP A 285 -18.37 13.02 2.14
N LYS A 286 -18.17 13.64 0.98
CA LYS A 286 -19.18 14.50 0.33
C LYS A 286 -20.17 13.72 -0.54
N GLY A 287 -19.98 12.42 -0.74
CA GLY A 287 -20.78 11.59 -1.63
C GLY A 287 -20.60 11.91 -3.12
N ILE A 288 -19.45 12.46 -3.50
CA ILE A 288 -19.00 12.57 -4.90
C ILE A 288 -18.71 11.18 -5.42
N ASP A 289 -17.96 10.39 -4.66
CA ASP A 289 -17.79 8.95 -4.88
C ASP A 289 -18.78 8.20 -3.96
N ALA A 290 -19.73 7.48 -4.55
CA ALA A 290 -20.81 6.79 -3.81
C ALA A 290 -20.35 5.48 -3.17
N SER A 291 -19.24 4.93 -3.63
CA SER A 291 -18.62 3.71 -3.10
C SER A 291 -17.10 3.77 -3.17
N TRP A 292 -16.48 2.81 -2.50
CA TRP A 292 -15.03 2.68 -2.43
C TRP A 292 -14.62 1.20 -2.47
N LEU A 293 -13.77 0.85 -3.40
CA LEU A 293 -13.21 -0.50 -3.51
C LEU A 293 -11.95 -0.56 -2.66
N SER A 294 -12.09 -1.03 -1.43
CA SER A 294 -10.99 -0.96 -0.46
C SER A 294 -10.86 -2.21 0.38
N SER A 295 -9.75 -2.29 1.07
CA SER A 295 -9.38 -3.39 1.96
C SER A 295 -9.96 -3.26 3.36
N ALA A 296 -9.83 -4.31 4.15
CA ALA A 296 -10.24 -4.35 5.56
C ALA A 296 -9.55 -3.26 6.42
N TRP A 297 -8.34 -2.82 6.06
CA TRP A 297 -7.62 -1.73 6.72
C TRP A 297 -8.13 -0.33 6.31
N GLY A 298 -8.79 -0.19 5.15
CA GLY A 298 -9.25 1.09 4.61
C GLY A 298 -10.03 1.97 5.58
N PRO A 299 -10.99 1.44 6.35
CA PRO A 299 -11.75 2.23 7.31
C PRO A 299 -10.90 2.96 8.36
N SER A 300 -9.73 2.44 8.74
CA SER A 300 -8.86 3.09 9.71
C SER A 300 -8.22 4.37 9.16
N TYR A 301 -8.00 4.44 7.85
CA TYR A 301 -7.48 5.62 7.16
C TYR A 301 -8.57 6.63 6.83
N PHE A 302 -9.74 6.18 6.38
CA PHE A 302 -10.81 7.09 5.96
C PHE A 302 -11.65 7.63 7.14
N ALA A 303 -11.89 6.85 8.20
CA ALA A 303 -12.77 7.26 9.29
C ALA A 303 -12.42 8.60 9.95
N PRO A 304 -11.14 9.00 10.10
CA PRO A 304 -10.78 10.34 10.63
C PRO A 304 -11.25 11.49 9.75
N ASP A 305 -11.41 11.26 8.44
CA ASP A 305 -11.83 12.27 7.44
C ASP A 305 -13.32 12.17 7.08
N ALA A 306 -14.01 11.10 7.47
CA ALA A 306 -15.46 10.90 7.27
C ALA A 306 -16.29 11.77 8.23
N LYS A 307 -16.24 13.10 8.05
CA LYS A 307 -16.84 14.07 8.98
C LYS A 307 -18.37 14.13 8.87
N THR A 308 -18.90 13.94 7.67
CA THR A 308 -20.34 14.03 7.37
C THR A 308 -20.97 12.70 7.07
N SER A 309 -20.18 11.70 6.67
CA SER A 309 -20.63 10.38 6.24
C SER A 309 -20.33 9.26 7.24
N LEU A 310 -19.72 9.59 8.40
CA LEU A 310 -19.39 8.59 9.42
C LEU A 310 -20.66 7.82 9.86
N GLY A 311 -20.58 6.48 9.83
CA GLY A 311 -21.68 5.58 10.17
C GLY A 311 -22.62 5.23 9.01
N ASP A 312 -22.54 5.91 7.88
CA ASP A 312 -23.39 5.67 6.70
C ASP A 312 -22.86 4.56 5.77
N TRP A 313 -21.65 4.10 6.00
CA TRP A 313 -20.95 3.14 5.14
C TRP A 313 -21.25 1.69 5.54
N ARG A 314 -21.33 0.82 4.53
CA ARG A 314 -21.47 -0.63 4.69
C ARG A 314 -20.48 -1.32 3.75
N ALA A 315 -20.17 -2.58 4.05
CA ALA A 315 -19.34 -3.43 3.21
C ALA A 315 -20.18 -4.55 2.61
N ALA A 316 -20.01 -4.80 1.33
CA ALA A 316 -20.53 -5.94 0.58
C ALA A 316 -19.37 -6.69 -0.09
N PRO A 317 -19.56 -7.95 -0.56
CA PRO A 317 -18.57 -8.60 -1.41
C PRO A 317 -18.21 -7.70 -2.61
N LEU A 318 -16.97 -7.78 -3.10
CA LEU A 318 -16.64 -7.19 -4.39
C LEU A 318 -17.57 -7.77 -5.47
N PRO A 319 -18.01 -6.95 -6.45
CA PRO A 319 -18.68 -7.46 -7.64
C PRO A 319 -17.85 -8.56 -8.30
N GLN A 320 -18.51 -9.58 -8.85
CA GLN A 320 -17.84 -10.73 -9.46
C GLN A 320 -17.82 -10.61 -10.99
N TRP A 321 -16.72 -11.03 -11.62
CA TRP A 321 -16.66 -11.12 -13.09
C TRP A 321 -17.60 -12.20 -13.65
N THR A 322 -17.76 -13.27 -12.91
CA THR A 322 -18.75 -14.32 -13.18
C THR A 322 -19.67 -14.45 -11.98
N ALA A 323 -20.96 -14.39 -12.19
CA ALA A 323 -21.94 -14.51 -11.10
C ALA A 323 -21.70 -15.79 -10.29
N GLY A 324 -21.63 -15.65 -8.96
CA GLY A 324 -21.42 -16.77 -8.03
C GLY A 324 -19.99 -17.31 -7.95
N ALA A 325 -19.00 -16.68 -8.58
CA ALA A 325 -17.60 -17.15 -8.54
C ALA A 325 -16.98 -17.10 -7.14
N ASN A 326 -17.38 -16.14 -6.30
CA ASN A 326 -16.89 -15.96 -4.93
C ASN A 326 -15.36 -15.84 -4.83
N VAL A 327 -14.76 -15.03 -5.70
CA VAL A 327 -13.33 -14.70 -5.69
C VAL A 327 -13.13 -13.37 -5.00
N ALA A 328 -12.24 -13.33 -4.01
CA ALA A 328 -11.86 -12.08 -3.34
C ALA A 328 -10.52 -11.58 -3.87
N ALA A 329 -10.37 -10.26 -3.86
CA ALA A 329 -9.09 -9.59 -4.04
C ALA A 329 -8.42 -9.35 -2.69
N ASN A 330 -7.08 -9.23 -2.71
CA ASN A 330 -6.27 -8.86 -1.56
C ASN A 330 -5.40 -7.64 -1.94
N TRP A 331 -5.56 -6.53 -1.22
CA TRP A 331 -4.77 -5.32 -1.44
C TRP A 331 -3.97 -4.98 -0.20
N GLY A 332 -2.64 -5.08 -0.31
CA GLY A 332 -1.71 -4.97 0.81
C GLY A 332 -1.68 -6.23 1.68
N GLY A 333 -1.17 -6.08 2.86
CA GLY A 333 -0.87 -7.14 3.80
C GLY A 333 0.63 -7.32 3.95
N SER A 334 1.07 -7.54 5.19
CA SER A 334 2.47 -7.48 5.56
C SER A 334 3.02 -8.83 5.98
N THR A 335 4.31 -8.97 5.81
CA THR A 335 5.15 -10.07 6.31
C THR A 335 6.26 -9.50 7.19
N TYR A 336 6.89 -10.33 8.00
CA TYR A 336 7.91 -9.89 8.95
C TYR A 336 9.18 -10.74 8.81
N PRO A 337 10.01 -10.49 7.75
CA PRO A 337 11.27 -11.15 7.54
C PRO A 337 12.33 -10.75 8.57
N VAL A 338 13.28 -11.65 8.81
CA VAL A 338 14.55 -11.38 9.50
C VAL A 338 15.62 -11.14 8.45
N PHE A 339 16.38 -10.05 8.57
CA PHE A 339 17.44 -9.73 7.60
C PHE A 339 18.78 -10.40 7.94
N THR A 340 19.53 -10.77 6.90
CA THR A 340 20.81 -11.48 7.06
C THR A 340 21.91 -10.64 7.71
N GLN A 341 21.78 -9.32 7.80
CA GLN A 341 22.68 -8.45 8.53
C GLN A 341 22.47 -8.48 10.05
N SER A 342 21.36 -9.06 10.52
CA SER A 342 21.10 -9.25 11.95
C SER A 342 22.24 -10.01 12.62
N LYS A 343 22.68 -9.53 13.75
CA LYS A 343 23.65 -10.22 14.61
C LYS A 343 22.96 -11.18 15.59
N HIS A 344 21.65 -11.13 15.64
CA HIS A 344 20.78 -11.84 16.57
C HIS A 344 19.60 -12.51 15.84
N PRO A 345 19.85 -13.31 14.77
CA PRO A 345 18.76 -13.84 13.94
C PRO A 345 17.80 -14.77 14.70
N LYS A 346 18.26 -15.40 15.78
CA LYS A 346 17.42 -16.25 16.63
C LYS A 346 16.40 -15.40 17.41
N GLU A 347 16.87 -14.36 18.09
CA GLU A 347 16.02 -13.49 18.88
C GLU A 347 15.09 -12.64 17.99
N ALA A 348 15.57 -12.27 16.81
CA ALA A 348 14.77 -11.62 15.78
C ALA A 348 13.63 -12.53 15.25
N ALA A 349 13.94 -13.82 15.00
CA ALA A 349 12.96 -14.82 14.62
C ALA A 349 11.92 -15.05 15.74
N GLU A 350 12.36 -15.17 16.99
CA GLU A 350 11.47 -15.31 18.16
C GLU A 350 10.50 -14.14 18.28
N PHE A 351 10.96 -12.90 18.04
CA PHE A 351 10.09 -11.72 18.00
C PHE A 351 9.10 -11.80 16.82
N SER A 352 9.56 -12.08 15.62
CA SER A 352 8.72 -12.18 14.42
C SER A 352 7.64 -13.26 14.58
N GLU A 353 7.99 -14.42 15.13
CA GLU A 353 7.08 -15.52 15.42
C GLU A 353 6.07 -15.13 16.50
N TRP A 354 6.49 -14.52 17.59
CA TRP A 354 5.61 -14.04 18.66
C TRP A 354 4.62 -13.01 18.13
N LEU A 355 5.12 -12.04 17.35
CA LEU A 355 4.30 -10.95 16.80
C LEU A 355 3.14 -11.48 15.96
N ASN A 356 3.39 -12.50 15.14
CA ASN A 356 2.44 -12.93 14.11
C ASN A 356 1.72 -14.25 14.43
N ALA A 357 2.24 -15.08 15.34
CA ALA A 357 1.71 -16.42 15.60
C ALA A 357 1.18 -16.62 17.02
N THR A 358 0.91 -15.53 17.79
CA THR A 358 0.40 -15.63 19.16
C THR A 358 -0.89 -14.82 19.36
N ASP A 359 -1.79 -15.36 20.20
CA ASP A 359 -3.00 -14.64 20.61
C ASP A 359 -2.68 -13.37 21.40
N ALA A 360 -1.55 -13.36 22.14
CA ALA A 360 -1.12 -12.20 22.93
C ALA A 360 -0.88 -10.98 22.06
N SER A 361 -0.15 -11.13 20.96
CA SER A 361 0.09 -10.07 19.98
C SER A 361 -1.18 -9.68 19.25
N TRP A 362 -1.93 -10.65 18.71
CA TRP A 362 -3.12 -10.37 17.95
C TRP A 362 -4.23 -9.70 18.75
N ASN A 363 -4.35 -9.97 20.05
CA ASN A 363 -5.29 -9.26 20.92
C ASN A 363 -4.96 -7.76 21.05
N ILE A 364 -3.74 -7.36 20.76
CA ILE A 364 -3.30 -5.97 20.71
C ILE A 364 -3.52 -5.37 19.32
N THR A 365 -3.04 -6.05 18.28
CA THR A 365 -2.95 -5.48 16.92
C THR A 365 -4.27 -5.53 16.14
N LYS A 366 -5.21 -6.41 16.50
CA LYS A 366 -6.57 -6.44 15.93
C LYS A 366 -7.43 -5.22 16.29
N THR A 367 -7.00 -4.41 17.24
CA THR A 367 -7.75 -3.23 17.71
C THR A 367 -7.09 -1.93 17.29
N ALA A 368 -7.86 -0.84 17.25
CA ALA A 368 -7.33 0.49 16.95
C ALA A 368 -6.18 0.87 17.90
N PRO A 369 -5.16 1.61 17.41
CA PRO A 369 -5.05 2.18 16.07
C PRO A 369 -4.56 1.22 14.99
N SER A 370 -4.03 0.03 15.29
CA SER A 370 -3.49 -0.92 14.30
C SER A 370 -4.60 -1.49 13.41
N SER A 371 -5.66 -2.05 14.01
CA SER A 371 -6.83 -2.60 13.31
C SER A 371 -6.47 -3.59 12.19
N LEU A 372 -5.42 -4.39 12.39
CA LEU A 372 -4.93 -5.34 11.39
C LEU A 372 -5.93 -6.48 11.16
N PHE A 373 -6.04 -6.90 9.91
CA PHE A 373 -6.82 -8.07 9.52
C PHE A 373 -5.90 -9.30 9.43
N PRO A 374 -6.09 -10.35 10.27
CA PRO A 374 -5.11 -11.41 10.43
C PRO A 374 -5.09 -12.40 9.26
N THR A 375 -3.89 -12.93 8.97
CA THR A 375 -3.72 -14.21 8.27
C THR A 375 -3.76 -15.40 9.24
N TYR A 376 -3.77 -15.13 10.54
CA TYR A 376 -3.70 -16.07 11.65
C TYR A 376 -5.07 -16.73 11.90
N LEU A 377 -5.19 -18.02 11.58
CA LEU A 377 -6.42 -18.80 11.61
C LEU A 377 -7.12 -18.86 12.99
N PRO A 378 -6.40 -18.96 14.12
CA PRO A 378 -7.08 -18.96 15.42
C PRO A 378 -7.93 -17.70 15.63
N LEU A 379 -7.45 -16.52 15.22
CA LEU A 379 -8.21 -15.29 15.32
C LEU A 379 -9.30 -15.18 14.24
N LEU A 380 -9.03 -15.57 12.99
CA LEU A 380 -10.04 -15.59 11.93
C LEU A 380 -11.25 -16.48 12.28
N ASN A 381 -11.01 -17.54 13.04
CA ASN A 381 -12.06 -18.45 13.48
C ASN A 381 -12.75 -18.01 14.79
N ASP A 382 -12.21 -17.00 15.48
CA ASP A 382 -12.80 -16.49 16.73
C ASP A 382 -14.10 -15.71 16.45
N PRO A 383 -15.25 -16.12 17.01
CA PRO A 383 -16.50 -15.39 16.85
C PRO A 383 -16.44 -13.94 17.31
N SER A 384 -15.61 -13.62 18.32
CA SER A 384 -15.45 -12.26 18.83
C SER A 384 -14.82 -11.33 17.80
N TYR A 385 -13.92 -11.84 16.95
CA TYR A 385 -13.31 -11.07 15.86
C TYR A 385 -14.35 -10.69 14.79
N LYS A 386 -15.25 -11.59 14.45
CA LYS A 386 -16.34 -11.36 13.47
C LYS A 386 -17.32 -10.28 13.90
N SER A 387 -17.43 -10.05 15.21
CA SER A 387 -18.32 -9.04 15.78
C SER A 387 -17.68 -7.66 15.96
N ILE A 388 -16.44 -7.46 15.55
CA ILE A 388 -15.76 -6.14 15.62
C ILE A 388 -16.49 -5.15 14.73
N THR A 389 -16.88 -4.02 15.31
CA THR A 389 -17.42 -2.86 14.58
C THR A 389 -16.31 -1.89 14.23
N VAL A 390 -16.47 -1.18 13.14
CA VAL A 390 -15.58 -0.07 12.77
C VAL A 390 -16.37 1.23 12.72
N PRO A 391 -15.81 2.36 13.15
CA PRO A 391 -16.55 3.64 13.24
C PRO A 391 -17.22 4.04 11.92
N LEU A 392 -16.57 3.78 10.80
CA LEU A 392 -17.06 4.09 9.45
C LEU A 392 -18.40 3.41 9.16
N SER A 393 -18.62 2.23 9.70
CA SER A 393 -19.80 1.38 9.44
C SER A 393 -20.89 1.48 10.53
N GLY A 394 -20.76 2.40 11.47
CA GLY A 394 -21.72 2.57 12.57
C GLY A 394 -21.85 1.29 13.41
N SER A 395 -23.06 0.73 13.51
CA SER A 395 -23.31 -0.52 14.27
C SER A 395 -23.13 -1.80 13.46
N SER A 396 -22.79 -1.74 12.16
CA SER A 396 -22.58 -2.96 11.37
C SER A 396 -21.21 -3.59 11.65
N THR A 397 -21.13 -4.90 11.44
CA THR A 397 -19.96 -5.74 11.74
C THR A 397 -19.33 -6.25 10.43
N PRO A 398 -18.48 -5.43 9.75
CA PRO A 398 -17.86 -5.84 8.48
C PRO A 398 -16.90 -7.03 8.64
N GLY A 399 -16.51 -7.37 9.87
CA GLY A 399 -15.63 -8.51 10.15
C GLY A 399 -16.13 -9.84 9.58
N THR A 400 -17.44 -10.07 9.55
CA THR A 400 -18.02 -11.27 8.91
C THR A 400 -17.75 -11.28 7.40
N GLN A 401 -17.91 -10.12 6.72
CA GLN A 401 -17.65 -9.96 5.30
C GLN A 401 -16.17 -10.21 4.97
N PHE A 402 -15.27 -9.63 5.75
CA PHE A 402 -13.82 -9.78 5.51
C PHE A 402 -13.32 -11.18 5.84
N THR A 403 -13.87 -11.84 6.86
CA THR A 403 -13.52 -13.23 7.16
C THR A 403 -13.95 -14.16 6.02
N ALA A 404 -15.13 -13.94 5.41
CA ALA A 404 -15.54 -14.68 4.22
C ALA A 404 -14.61 -14.39 3.04
N ALA A 405 -14.31 -13.11 2.76
CA ALA A 405 -13.39 -12.72 1.69
C ALA A 405 -12.00 -13.34 1.88
N ALA A 406 -11.44 -13.31 3.08
CA ALA A 406 -10.11 -13.88 3.36
C ALA A 406 -9.99 -15.36 3.00
N SER A 407 -11.08 -16.14 3.15
CA SER A 407 -11.10 -17.56 2.74
C SER A 407 -11.14 -17.76 1.21
N GLN A 408 -11.41 -16.71 0.45
CA GLN A 408 -11.55 -16.71 -1.02
C GLN A 408 -10.36 -16.07 -1.73
N ILE A 409 -9.39 -15.53 -0.98
CA ILE A 409 -8.14 -15.00 -1.52
C ILE A 409 -7.34 -16.14 -2.14
N GLN A 410 -6.86 -15.91 -3.35
CA GLN A 410 -5.92 -16.78 -4.03
C GLN A 410 -4.54 -16.14 -3.96
N GLY A 411 -3.53 -16.89 -3.49
CA GLY A 411 -2.15 -16.43 -3.52
C GLY A 411 -1.67 -16.21 -4.94
N VAL A 412 -0.75 -15.28 -5.11
CA VAL A 412 -0.24 -14.86 -6.41
C VAL A 412 1.29 -14.91 -6.44
N PRO A 413 1.91 -15.29 -7.57
CA PRO A 413 3.37 -15.31 -7.69
C PRO A 413 3.91 -13.90 -7.97
N TRP A 414 4.33 -13.19 -6.92
CA TRP A 414 4.93 -11.87 -7.03
C TRP A 414 6.29 -11.90 -7.75
N PRO A 415 6.61 -10.95 -8.61
CA PRO A 415 7.92 -10.87 -9.25
C PRO A 415 8.98 -10.27 -8.30
N PRO A 416 10.27 -10.58 -8.46
CA PRO A 416 11.32 -10.14 -7.53
C PRO A 416 11.82 -8.70 -7.81
N PHE A 417 10.96 -7.81 -8.31
CA PHE A 417 11.28 -6.42 -8.64
C PHE A 417 10.06 -5.49 -8.49
N MET A 418 9.23 -5.74 -7.46
CA MET A 418 8.03 -4.92 -7.24
C MET A 418 8.36 -3.47 -6.89
N THR A 419 9.43 -3.19 -6.13
CA THR A 419 9.89 -1.80 -5.87
C THR A 419 10.07 -1.00 -7.16
N GLU A 420 10.68 -1.62 -8.19
CA GLU A 420 10.82 -0.98 -9.51
C GLU A 420 9.46 -0.87 -10.21
N ALA A 421 8.65 -1.92 -10.19
CA ALA A 421 7.33 -1.90 -10.80
C ALA A 421 6.47 -0.77 -10.22
N LEU A 422 6.44 -0.61 -8.90
CA LEU A 422 5.74 0.49 -8.20
C LEU A 422 6.30 1.87 -8.63
N THR A 423 7.62 2.02 -8.67
CA THR A 423 8.27 3.27 -9.09
C THR A 423 7.92 3.64 -10.53
N GLN A 424 7.97 2.69 -11.46
CA GLN A 424 7.67 2.92 -12.86
C GLN A 424 6.17 3.14 -13.11
N SER A 425 5.30 2.50 -12.34
CA SER A 425 3.86 2.64 -12.51
C SER A 425 3.41 4.10 -12.34
N ALA A 426 3.90 4.80 -11.35
CA ALA A 426 3.57 6.20 -11.11
C ALA A 426 3.81 7.09 -12.34
N THR A 427 4.88 6.80 -13.11
CA THR A 427 5.21 7.54 -14.35
C THR A 427 4.37 7.04 -15.52
N VAL A 428 4.31 5.73 -15.74
CA VAL A 428 3.66 5.13 -16.92
C VAL A 428 2.15 5.34 -16.91
N PHE A 429 1.51 5.26 -15.74
CA PHE A 429 0.06 5.38 -15.62
C PHE A 429 -0.44 6.82 -15.37
N ALA A 430 0.46 7.79 -15.11
CA ALA A 430 0.06 9.19 -14.90
C ALA A 430 -0.78 9.77 -16.05
N GLY A 431 -0.52 9.34 -17.30
CA GLY A 431 -1.28 9.76 -18.47
C GLY A 431 -2.73 9.27 -18.47
N VAL A 432 -3.03 8.17 -17.80
CA VAL A 432 -4.40 7.64 -17.65
C VAL A 432 -5.21 8.55 -16.72
N MET A 433 -4.62 8.96 -15.57
CA MET A 433 -5.27 9.80 -14.58
C MET A 433 -5.69 11.18 -15.12
N ASN A 434 -5.01 11.67 -16.16
CA ASN A 434 -5.31 12.99 -16.76
C ASN A 434 -5.91 12.88 -18.18
N GLY A 435 -6.35 11.68 -18.59
CA GLY A 435 -7.02 11.44 -19.88
C GLY A 435 -6.13 11.56 -21.11
N LYS A 436 -4.79 11.65 -20.96
CA LYS A 436 -3.85 11.78 -22.10
C LYS A 436 -3.45 10.43 -22.70
N GLN A 437 -3.75 9.34 -22.02
CA GLN A 437 -3.40 7.99 -22.43
C GLN A 437 -4.50 7.03 -22.02
N THR A 438 -4.77 6.00 -22.82
CA THR A 438 -5.67 4.93 -22.44
C THR A 438 -4.99 3.91 -21.53
N LEU A 439 -5.77 3.22 -20.68
CA LEU A 439 -5.25 2.18 -19.79
C LEU A 439 -4.60 1.03 -20.60
N GLN A 440 -5.16 0.67 -21.76
CA GLN A 440 -4.56 -0.34 -22.65
C GLN A 440 -3.18 0.09 -23.16
N THR A 441 -3.01 1.36 -23.49
CA THR A 441 -1.70 1.89 -23.92
C THR A 441 -0.73 1.90 -22.76
N ALA A 442 -1.18 2.27 -21.55
CA ALA A 442 -0.37 2.22 -20.35
C ALA A 442 0.12 0.80 -20.05
N PHE A 443 -0.76 -0.22 -20.14
CA PHE A 443 -0.39 -1.63 -19.96
C PHE A 443 0.71 -2.09 -20.95
N LYS A 444 0.60 -1.73 -22.23
CA LYS A 444 1.63 -2.04 -23.26
C LYS A 444 2.97 -1.38 -22.92
N ASN A 445 2.94 -0.11 -22.55
CA ASN A 445 4.14 0.64 -22.18
C ASN A 445 4.77 0.06 -20.92
N PHE A 446 3.96 -0.28 -19.92
CA PHE A 446 4.42 -0.83 -18.67
C PHE A 446 5.06 -2.20 -18.85
N GLN A 447 4.46 -3.10 -19.64
CA GLN A 447 5.10 -4.35 -20.02
C GLN A 447 6.47 -4.13 -20.63
N THR A 448 6.61 -3.18 -21.58
CA THR A 448 7.88 -2.89 -22.22
C THR A 448 8.93 -2.43 -21.21
N VAL A 449 8.56 -1.54 -20.30
CA VAL A 449 9.45 -1.04 -19.23
C VAL A 449 9.91 -2.19 -18.35
N LEU A 450 8.99 -3.01 -17.84
CA LEU A 450 9.33 -4.11 -16.94
C LEU A 450 10.14 -5.21 -17.62
N VAL A 451 9.85 -5.56 -18.88
CA VAL A 451 10.62 -6.53 -19.65
C VAL A 451 12.07 -6.05 -19.84
N ASN A 452 12.26 -4.78 -20.17
CA ASN A 452 13.59 -4.20 -20.34
C ASN A 452 14.37 -4.19 -19.02
N TYR A 453 13.70 -3.79 -17.93
CA TYR A 453 14.31 -3.81 -16.60
C TYR A 453 14.72 -5.22 -16.18
N ALA A 454 13.80 -6.18 -16.24
CA ALA A 454 14.07 -7.57 -15.82
C ALA A 454 15.23 -8.18 -16.62
N LYS A 455 15.29 -7.95 -17.94
CA LYS A 455 16.42 -8.38 -18.78
C LYS A 455 17.74 -7.72 -18.35
N ALA A 456 17.72 -6.43 -18.02
CA ALA A 456 18.91 -5.70 -17.55
C ALA A 456 19.39 -6.22 -16.20
N GLN A 457 18.50 -6.76 -15.36
CA GLN A 457 18.83 -7.43 -14.10
C GLN A 457 19.27 -8.89 -14.30
N GLY A 458 19.34 -9.41 -15.52
CA GLY A 458 19.80 -10.77 -15.82
C GLY A 458 18.70 -11.84 -15.79
N PHE A 459 17.42 -11.45 -15.73
CA PHE A 459 16.32 -12.41 -15.83
C PHE A 459 16.08 -12.87 -17.27
N THR A 460 15.72 -14.14 -17.40
CA THR A 460 15.14 -14.71 -18.63
C THR A 460 13.64 -14.41 -18.63
N VAL A 461 13.20 -13.57 -19.55
CA VAL A 461 11.82 -13.04 -19.57
C VAL A 461 11.02 -13.71 -20.67
N SER A 462 9.82 -14.25 -20.31
CA SER A 462 8.75 -14.59 -21.24
C SER A 462 7.62 -13.55 -21.16
N THR A 463 6.87 -13.38 -22.25
CA THR A 463 5.79 -12.37 -22.33
C THR A 463 4.41 -12.98 -22.48
N GLY A 464 4.24 -14.26 -22.14
CA GLY A 464 2.97 -14.98 -22.15
C GLY A 464 2.51 -15.37 -23.54
#